data_dc663c31667b8b93c9b2e9bf02f91b2d
#
_entry.id   dc663c31667b8b93c9b2e9bf02f91b2d
#
_cell.length_a   1.000
_cell.length_b   1.000
_cell.length_c   1.000
_cell.angle_alpha   90.00
_cell.angle_beta   90.00
_cell.angle_gamma   90.00
#
_symmetry.space_group_name_H-M   'P 1'
#
loop_
_entity.id
_entity.type
_entity.pdbx_description
1 polymer ?
#
loop_
_entity_poly.entity_id
_entity_poly.type
_entity_poly.pdbx_seq_one_letter_code
_entity_poly.pdbx_strand_id
1 'polypeptide(L)'
;MHITKAEARNILSQKRAALTESACMKMDDLLLIQLQRIDWSTTSVLASFYPLANKNEPNTLLFEKYIKTLYPFIRCCYPIVNAEQHQMDFYFETETLQLNAYGIQEPLPFNQVSPNMIDTILVPLLGFDQKGHRVGYGKGYYDRYLAKANKDLQKIGVSYFEPMDNFTDTNEFDVPLSCCITPWNTYAFE
;
A
#
# COMPACT_ATOMS: atom_id res chain seq x y z
N MET A 1 16.12 -14.67 13.12
CA MET A 1 15.24 -15.88 13.02
C MET A 1 14.95 -16.10 11.55
N HIS A 2 15.01 -17.31 11.02
CA HIS A 2 14.66 -17.56 9.61
C HIS A 2 13.14 -17.68 9.52
N ILE A 3 12.49 -16.83 8.71
CA ILE A 3 11.04 -16.80 8.55
C ILE A 3 10.66 -16.74 7.08
N THR A 4 9.69 -17.55 6.67
CA THR A 4 9.11 -17.51 5.33
C THR A 4 7.99 -16.46 5.26
N LYS A 5 7.67 -15.97 4.04
CA LYS A 5 6.52 -15.08 3.83
C LYS A 5 5.19 -15.71 4.25
N ALA A 6 5.08 -17.03 4.14
CA ALA A 6 3.86 -17.74 4.56
C ALA A 6 3.69 -17.69 6.08
N GLU A 7 4.75 -17.95 6.85
CA GLU A 7 4.75 -17.84 8.31
C GLU A 7 4.52 -16.40 8.75
N ALA A 8 5.23 -15.43 8.15
CA ALA A 8 5.07 -14.01 8.42
C ALA A 8 3.63 -13.55 8.17
N ARG A 9 3.00 -13.99 7.07
CA ARG A 9 1.59 -13.69 6.75
C ARG A 9 0.64 -14.16 7.83
N ASN A 10 0.84 -15.39 8.32
CA ASN A 10 0.01 -15.95 9.39
C ASN A 10 0.14 -15.14 10.68
N ILE A 11 1.37 -14.89 11.14
CA ILE A 11 1.66 -14.13 12.36
C ILE A 11 1.08 -12.71 12.27
N LEU A 12 1.35 -12.00 11.18
CA LEU A 12 0.94 -10.60 11.02
C LEU A 12 -0.57 -10.46 10.82
N SER A 13 -1.21 -11.41 10.14
CA SER A 13 -2.67 -11.43 10.01
C SER A 13 -3.35 -11.60 11.37
N GLN A 14 -2.84 -12.49 12.22
CA GLN A 14 -3.37 -12.67 13.57
C GLN A 14 -3.13 -11.44 14.44
N LYS A 15 -1.92 -10.87 14.42
CA LYS A 15 -1.60 -9.64 15.14
C LYS A 15 -2.54 -8.49 14.73
N ARG A 16 -2.76 -8.32 13.42
CA ARG A 16 -3.61 -7.25 12.90
C ARG A 16 -5.09 -7.46 13.23
N ALA A 17 -5.57 -8.70 13.15
CA ALA A 17 -6.94 -9.06 13.54
C ALA A 17 -7.21 -8.84 15.05
N ALA A 18 -6.18 -8.91 15.88
CA ALA A 18 -6.29 -8.68 17.33
C ALA A 18 -6.29 -7.18 17.72
N LEU A 19 -6.05 -6.27 16.77
CA LEU A 19 -6.08 -4.83 17.04
C LEU A 19 -7.52 -4.37 17.29
N THR A 20 -7.70 -3.55 18.31
CA THR A 20 -8.96 -2.86 18.56
C THR A 20 -9.06 -1.63 17.64
N GLU A 21 -10.28 -1.16 17.38
CA GLU A 21 -10.52 0.07 16.62
C GLU A 21 -9.74 1.26 17.21
N SER A 22 -9.78 1.43 18.54
CA SER A 22 -9.03 2.49 19.23
C SER A 22 -7.50 2.36 19.03
N ALA A 23 -6.96 1.14 18.95
CA ALA A 23 -5.55 0.93 18.65
C ALA A 23 -5.21 1.31 17.20
N CYS A 24 -6.07 0.91 16.24
CA CYS A 24 -5.91 1.31 14.84
C CYS A 24 -5.93 2.83 14.69
N MET A 25 -6.91 3.52 15.28
CA MET A 25 -7.00 4.99 15.23
C MET A 25 -5.73 5.67 15.75
N LYS A 26 -5.20 5.23 16.90
CA LYS A 26 -3.94 5.77 17.44
C LYS A 26 -2.75 5.53 16.52
N MET A 27 -2.68 4.35 15.92
CA MET A 27 -1.61 4.04 14.96
C MET A 27 -1.74 4.82 13.66
N ASP A 28 -2.96 5.07 13.18
CA ASP A 28 -3.22 5.94 12.03
C ASP A 28 -2.75 7.37 12.27
N ASP A 29 -3.02 7.94 13.47
CA ASP A 29 -2.52 9.26 13.86
C ASP A 29 -0.98 9.30 13.86
N LEU A 30 -0.33 8.27 14.40
CA LEU A 30 1.13 8.18 14.40
C LEU A 30 1.70 8.00 12.98
N LEU A 31 1.07 7.18 12.15
CA LEU A 31 1.42 7.04 10.72
C LEU A 31 1.30 8.37 9.98
N LEU A 32 0.26 9.15 10.27
CA LEU A 32 0.09 10.47 9.68
C LEU A 32 1.26 11.40 10.04
N ILE A 33 1.77 11.34 11.27
CA ILE A 33 2.97 12.09 11.69
C ILE A 33 4.21 11.66 10.88
N GLN A 34 4.40 10.37 10.63
CA GLN A 34 5.52 9.89 9.82
C GLN A 34 5.35 10.29 8.34
N LEU A 35 4.12 10.23 7.83
CA LEU A 35 3.80 10.63 6.45
C LEU A 35 4.16 12.10 6.17
N GLN A 36 4.11 12.98 7.18
CA GLN A 36 4.51 14.39 7.06
C GLN A 36 6.00 14.58 6.74
N ARG A 37 6.83 13.55 6.95
CA ARG A 37 8.26 13.57 6.65
C ARG A 37 8.57 13.20 5.21
N ILE A 38 7.58 12.73 4.46
CA ILE A 38 7.71 12.40 3.04
C ILE A 38 7.57 13.69 2.22
N ASP A 39 8.49 13.90 1.29
CA ASP A 39 8.39 14.98 0.32
C ASP A 39 7.44 14.58 -0.83
N TRP A 40 6.31 15.24 -0.91
CA TRP A 40 5.28 15.03 -1.92
C TRP A 40 5.36 16.02 -3.09
N SER A 41 6.33 16.95 -3.08
CA SER A 41 6.42 18.03 -4.06
C SER A 41 6.62 17.56 -5.50
N THR A 42 7.21 16.37 -5.67
CA THR A 42 7.46 15.74 -6.97
C THR A 42 6.35 14.78 -7.42
N THR A 43 5.33 14.58 -6.59
CA THR A 43 4.21 13.69 -6.88
C THR A 43 3.08 14.46 -7.55
N SER A 44 2.72 14.10 -8.77
CA SER A 44 1.54 14.61 -9.49
C SER A 44 0.41 13.57 -9.48
N VAL A 45 0.75 12.29 -9.60
CA VAL A 45 -0.20 11.17 -9.57
C VAL A 45 0.18 10.20 -8.45
N LEU A 46 -0.73 10.10 -7.47
CA LEU A 46 -0.63 9.19 -6.33
C LEU A 46 -1.56 7.98 -6.54
N ALA A 47 -0.99 6.80 -6.67
CA ALA A 47 -1.76 5.57 -6.59
C ALA A 47 -1.96 5.17 -5.12
N SER A 48 -3.21 4.93 -4.74
CA SER A 48 -3.58 4.54 -3.39
C SER A 48 -4.48 3.30 -3.40
N PHE A 49 -5.03 2.93 -2.26
CA PHE A 49 -5.99 1.84 -2.14
C PHE A 49 -7.05 2.18 -1.10
N TYR A 50 -8.26 1.66 -1.29
CA TYR A 50 -9.31 1.75 -0.27
C TYR A 50 -9.02 0.76 0.85
N PRO A 51 -8.91 1.21 2.12
CA PRO A 51 -8.59 0.32 3.22
C PRO A 51 -9.72 -0.67 3.51
N LEU A 52 -9.35 -1.93 3.71
CA LEU A 52 -10.26 -2.99 4.14
C LEU A 52 -10.51 -2.88 5.65
N ALA A 53 -11.61 -2.24 6.04
CA ALA A 53 -11.95 -2.04 7.45
C ALA A 53 -12.05 -3.38 8.21
N ASN A 54 -12.61 -4.43 7.58
CA ASN A 54 -12.70 -5.76 8.16
C ASN A 54 -11.35 -6.49 8.30
N LYS A 55 -10.27 -5.90 7.80
CA LYS A 55 -8.88 -6.39 7.90
C LYS A 55 -8.00 -5.47 8.75
N ASN A 56 -8.56 -4.44 9.38
CA ASN A 56 -7.80 -3.44 10.15
C ASN A 56 -6.63 -2.89 9.34
N GLU A 57 -6.85 -2.52 8.07
CA GLU A 57 -5.82 -1.86 7.26
C GLU A 57 -5.63 -0.41 7.67
N PRO A 58 -4.41 0.15 7.51
CA PRO A 58 -4.16 1.57 7.75
C PRO A 58 -5.10 2.46 6.94
N ASN A 59 -5.56 3.54 7.54
CA ASN A 59 -6.55 4.44 6.93
C ASN A 59 -5.91 5.38 5.90
N THR A 60 -5.72 4.88 4.68
CA THR A 60 -5.16 5.66 3.56
C THR A 60 -5.99 6.89 3.20
N LEU A 61 -7.32 6.87 3.41
CA LEU A 61 -8.18 8.03 3.12
C LEU A 61 -7.85 9.22 4.02
N LEU A 62 -7.45 8.97 5.27
CA LEU A 62 -6.95 10.01 6.18
C LEU A 62 -5.64 10.62 5.64
N PHE A 63 -4.73 9.78 5.15
CA PHE A 63 -3.44 10.20 4.60
C PHE A 63 -3.63 11.03 3.32
N GLU A 64 -4.49 10.58 2.42
CA GLU A 64 -4.82 11.28 1.18
C GLU A 64 -5.45 12.65 1.44
N LYS A 65 -6.36 12.73 2.40
CA LYS A 65 -6.96 14.00 2.80
C LYS A 65 -5.90 15.00 3.25
N TYR A 66 -4.93 14.57 4.05
CA TYR A 66 -3.79 15.38 4.46
C TYR A 66 -2.94 15.80 3.26
N ILE A 67 -2.52 14.86 2.42
CA ILE A 67 -1.69 15.11 1.24
C ILE A 67 -2.38 16.12 0.31
N LYS A 68 -3.64 15.89 -0.06
CA LYS A 68 -4.40 16.79 -0.94
C LYS A 68 -4.63 18.18 -0.34
N THR A 69 -4.66 18.31 0.98
CA THR A 69 -4.78 19.62 1.65
C THR A 69 -3.52 20.47 1.44
N LEU A 70 -2.35 19.86 1.49
CA LEU A 70 -1.07 20.54 1.32
C LEU A 70 -0.64 20.62 -0.16
N TYR A 71 -1.02 19.62 -0.96
CA TYR A 71 -0.65 19.47 -2.37
C TYR A 71 -1.90 19.25 -3.23
N PRO A 72 -2.74 20.28 -3.42
CA PRO A 72 -4.04 20.15 -4.10
C PRO A 72 -3.96 19.77 -5.58
N PHE A 73 -2.78 19.84 -6.18
CA PHE A 73 -2.53 19.42 -7.56
C PHE A 73 -2.37 17.89 -7.70
N ILE A 74 -2.18 17.15 -6.60
CA ILE A 74 -2.03 15.69 -6.64
C ILE A 74 -3.37 15.04 -6.97
N ARG A 75 -3.35 14.21 -8.01
CA ARG A 75 -4.50 13.41 -8.44
C ARG A 75 -4.35 11.99 -7.91
N CYS A 76 -5.37 11.48 -7.25
CA CYS A 76 -5.38 10.10 -6.76
C CYS A 76 -5.96 9.14 -7.80
N CYS A 77 -5.42 7.92 -7.82
CA CYS A 77 -5.96 6.80 -8.57
C CYS A 77 -5.97 5.54 -7.70
N TYR A 78 -6.88 4.61 -8.02
CA TYR A 78 -7.13 3.41 -7.22
C TYR A 78 -7.17 2.17 -8.09
N PRO A 79 -6.81 1.00 -7.53
CA PRO A 79 -6.77 -0.23 -8.29
C PRO A 79 -8.18 -0.77 -8.56
N ILE A 80 -8.37 -1.29 -9.79
CA ILE A 80 -9.43 -2.22 -10.13
C ILE A 80 -8.78 -3.58 -10.42
N VAL A 81 -9.29 -4.62 -9.77
CA VAL A 81 -8.74 -5.97 -9.87
C VAL A 81 -9.60 -6.82 -10.81
N ASN A 82 -9.00 -7.33 -11.87
CA ASN A 82 -9.58 -8.40 -12.67
C ASN A 82 -9.09 -9.75 -12.13
N ALA A 83 -9.95 -10.43 -11.37
CA ALA A 83 -9.60 -11.70 -10.72
C ALA A 83 -9.41 -12.85 -11.72
N GLU A 84 -10.15 -12.87 -12.84
CA GLU A 84 -10.08 -13.90 -13.88
C GLU A 84 -8.76 -13.84 -14.64
N GLN A 85 -8.29 -12.63 -14.93
CA GLN A 85 -7.03 -12.41 -15.65
C GLN A 85 -5.84 -12.26 -14.72
N HIS A 86 -6.05 -12.29 -13.39
CA HIS A 86 -5.01 -12.01 -12.40
C HIS A 86 -4.28 -10.66 -12.63
N GLN A 87 -5.01 -9.67 -13.13
CA GLN A 87 -4.50 -8.34 -13.45
C GLN A 87 -5.05 -7.28 -12.50
N MET A 88 -4.33 -6.18 -12.41
CA MET A 88 -4.71 -5.01 -11.64
C MET A 88 -4.26 -3.78 -12.43
N ASP A 89 -5.18 -2.84 -12.62
CA ASP A 89 -4.92 -1.56 -13.28
C ASP A 89 -5.44 -0.43 -12.40
N PHE A 90 -4.86 0.76 -12.53
CA PHE A 90 -5.25 1.93 -11.77
C PHE A 90 -6.12 2.87 -12.59
N TYR A 91 -7.11 3.48 -11.92
CA TYR A 91 -8.05 4.42 -12.50
C TYR A 91 -8.14 5.65 -11.61
N PHE A 92 -8.24 6.84 -12.22
CA PHE A 92 -8.46 8.04 -11.42
C PHE A 92 -9.74 7.94 -10.59
N GLU A 93 -9.72 8.60 -9.44
CA GLU A 93 -10.91 8.67 -8.59
C GLU A 93 -12.14 9.17 -9.34
N THR A 94 -13.29 8.64 -8.98
CA THR A 94 -14.60 9.04 -9.50
C THR A 94 -15.51 9.38 -8.32
N GLU A 95 -16.47 10.28 -8.52
CA GLU A 95 -17.45 10.65 -7.48
C GLU A 95 -18.31 9.45 -7.06
N THR A 96 -18.57 8.55 -8.00
CA THR A 96 -19.32 7.32 -7.75
C THR A 96 -18.36 6.14 -7.68
N LEU A 97 -18.49 5.35 -6.61
CA LEU A 97 -17.76 4.12 -6.40
C LEU A 97 -18.68 2.92 -6.59
N GLN A 98 -18.10 1.79 -6.99
CA GLN A 98 -18.77 0.49 -7.04
C GLN A 98 -18.13 -0.48 -6.07
N LEU A 99 -18.85 -1.52 -5.65
CA LEU A 99 -18.29 -2.61 -4.88
C LEU A 99 -17.93 -3.77 -5.81
N ASN A 100 -16.72 -4.26 -5.69
CA ASN A 100 -16.31 -5.47 -6.41
C ASN A 100 -16.80 -6.76 -5.72
N ALA A 101 -16.51 -7.92 -6.31
CA ALA A 101 -16.90 -9.23 -5.79
C ALA A 101 -16.32 -9.54 -4.39
N TYR A 102 -15.31 -8.80 -3.94
CA TYR A 102 -14.71 -8.93 -2.60
C TYR A 102 -15.24 -7.91 -1.60
N GLY A 103 -16.23 -7.08 -1.98
CA GLY A 103 -16.77 -6.00 -1.14
C GLY A 103 -15.83 -4.80 -1.00
N ILE A 104 -14.86 -4.65 -1.90
CA ILE A 104 -13.92 -3.53 -1.92
C ILE A 104 -14.51 -2.42 -2.78
N GLN A 105 -14.42 -1.19 -2.32
CA GLN A 105 -14.74 -0.02 -3.13
C GLN A 105 -13.74 0.13 -4.26
N GLU A 106 -14.23 0.40 -5.46
CA GLU A 106 -13.43 0.66 -6.65
C GLU A 106 -14.02 1.85 -7.41
N PRO A 107 -13.19 2.68 -8.08
CA PRO A 107 -13.71 3.69 -8.99
C PRO A 107 -14.42 3.02 -10.16
N LEU A 108 -15.20 3.79 -10.90
CA LEU A 108 -15.72 3.31 -12.18
C LEU A 108 -14.55 3.19 -13.18
N PRO A 109 -14.58 2.21 -14.12
CA PRO A 109 -13.46 1.90 -15.02
C PRO A 109 -13.32 2.91 -16.17
N PHE A 110 -13.41 4.21 -15.83
CA PHE A 110 -13.16 5.33 -16.73
C PHE A 110 -11.81 5.97 -16.38
N ASN A 111 -11.11 6.48 -17.40
CA ASN A 111 -9.84 7.19 -17.20
C ASN A 111 -8.74 6.31 -16.55
N GLN A 112 -8.45 5.18 -17.18
CA GLN A 112 -7.33 4.31 -16.79
C GLN A 112 -6.02 5.11 -16.78
N VAL A 113 -5.19 4.87 -15.77
CA VAL A 113 -3.90 5.52 -15.59
C VAL A 113 -2.80 4.59 -16.08
N SER A 114 -1.99 5.08 -17.03
CA SER A 114 -0.81 4.34 -17.45
C SER A 114 0.18 4.16 -16.29
N PRO A 115 0.80 2.98 -16.10
CA PRO A 115 1.80 2.77 -15.06
C PRO A 115 2.94 3.80 -15.03
N ASN A 116 3.30 4.35 -16.20
CA ASN A 116 4.34 5.36 -16.32
C ASN A 116 3.92 6.77 -15.89
N MET A 117 2.64 6.99 -15.62
CA MET A 117 2.12 8.28 -15.13
C MET A 117 2.08 8.35 -13.60
N ILE A 118 2.27 7.24 -12.91
CA ILE A 118 2.21 7.19 -11.45
C ILE A 118 3.61 7.51 -10.91
N ASP A 119 3.69 8.56 -10.09
CA ASP A 119 4.93 8.99 -9.46
C ASP A 119 5.15 8.29 -8.12
N THR A 120 4.07 8.13 -7.37
CA THR A 120 4.11 7.51 -6.03
C THR A 120 2.96 6.53 -5.87
N ILE A 121 3.23 5.39 -5.24
CA ILE A 121 2.22 4.37 -4.93
C ILE A 121 2.26 3.99 -3.46
N LEU A 122 1.11 4.08 -2.78
CA LEU A 122 0.91 3.46 -1.47
C LEU A 122 0.63 1.97 -1.67
N VAL A 123 1.42 1.14 -1.03
CA VAL A 123 1.36 -0.31 -1.22
C VAL A 123 0.78 -0.98 0.01
N PRO A 124 -0.38 -1.66 -0.10
CA PRO A 124 -0.95 -2.41 1.01
C PRO A 124 -0.08 -3.62 1.34
N LEU A 125 0.10 -3.86 2.64
CA LEU A 125 0.87 -4.99 3.13
C LEU A 125 0.41 -5.44 4.51
N LEU A 126 0.77 -6.63 4.90
CA LEU A 126 0.66 -7.11 6.28
C LEU A 126 1.88 -6.72 7.09
N GLY A 127 3.05 -6.74 6.47
CA GLY A 127 4.32 -6.33 7.01
C GLY A 127 5.45 -6.44 5.98
N PHE A 128 6.67 -6.21 6.42
CA PHE A 128 7.84 -6.13 5.55
C PHE A 128 9.10 -6.59 6.32
N ASP A 129 10.17 -6.85 5.58
CA ASP A 129 11.47 -7.20 6.15
C ASP A 129 12.46 -6.02 6.09
N GLN A 130 13.65 -6.22 6.64
CA GLN A 130 14.71 -5.20 6.71
C GLN A 130 15.28 -4.79 5.34
N LYS A 131 14.93 -5.53 4.27
CA LYS A 131 15.35 -5.24 2.88
C LYS A 131 14.21 -4.62 2.04
N GLY A 132 13.07 -4.35 2.65
CA GLY A 132 11.92 -3.77 1.95
C GLY A 132 11.06 -4.78 1.18
N HIS A 133 11.34 -6.09 1.29
CA HIS A 133 10.42 -7.08 0.75
C HIS A 133 9.16 -7.10 1.61
N ARG A 134 8.01 -7.13 0.95
CA ARG A 134 6.73 -7.10 1.64
C ARG A 134 6.06 -8.47 1.67
N VAL A 135 5.25 -8.68 2.68
CA VAL A 135 4.27 -9.74 2.74
C VAL A 135 2.87 -9.15 2.69
N GLY A 136 2.11 -9.53 1.67
CA GLY A 136 0.71 -9.18 1.49
C GLY A 136 -0.17 -10.41 1.60
N TYR A 137 -1.38 -10.35 1.02
CA TYR A 137 -2.38 -11.44 1.06
C TYR A 137 -2.06 -12.64 0.15
N GLY A 138 -0.96 -12.64 -0.59
CA GLY A 138 -0.49 -13.77 -1.39
C GLY A 138 -1.11 -13.91 -2.78
N LYS A 139 -1.77 -12.88 -3.31
CA LYS A 139 -2.34 -12.89 -4.67
C LYS A 139 -1.38 -12.39 -5.75
N GLY A 140 -0.30 -11.69 -5.37
CA GLY A 140 0.76 -11.20 -6.27
C GLY A 140 0.33 -10.07 -7.22
N TYR A 141 -0.82 -9.41 -7.00
CA TYR A 141 -1.28 -8.33 -7.87
C TYR A 141 -0.28 -7.17 -7.94
N TYR A 142 0.19 -6.73 -6.79
CA TYR A 142 1.15 -5.62 -6.71
C TYR A 142 2.51 -5.97 -7.29
N ASP A 143 3.02 -7.19 -7.11
CA ASP A 143 4.31 -7.59 -7.69
C ASP A 143 4.25 -7.57 -9.22
N ARG A 144 3.19 -8.13 -9.80
CA ARG A 144 2.97 -8.12 -11.25
C ARG A 144 2.77 -6.70 -11.82
N TYR A 145 2.11 -5.82 -11.08
CA TYR A 145 1.92 -4.44 -11.50
C TYR A 145 3.24 -3.66 -11.42
N LEU A 146 3.92 -3.72 -10.29
CA LEU A 146 5.17 -2.99 -10.03
C LEU A 146 6.31 -3.43 -10.96
N ALA A 147 6.32 -4.68 -11.39
CA ALA A 147 7.29 -5.17 -12.37
C ALA A 147 7.18 -4.48 -13.75
N LYS A 148 6.02 -3.86 -14.06
CA LYS A 148 5.76 -3.14 -15.31
C LYS A 148 5.81 -1.62 -15.14
N ALA A 149 5.91 -1.13 -13.93
CA ALA A 149 5.87 0.28 -13.61
C ALA A 149 7.22 0.97 -13.90
N ASN A 150 7.20 2.31 -13.90
CA ASN A 150 8.41 3.10 -14.03
C ASN A 150 9.41 2.74 -12.92
N LYS A 151 10.70 2.69 -13.26
CA LYS A 151 11.79 2.43 -12.29
C LYS A 151 11.88 3.50 -11.21
N ASP A 152 11.50 4.74 -11.55
CA ASP A 152 11.53 5.88 -10.64
C ASP A 152 10.30 5.94 -9.71
N LEU A 153 9.33 5.02 -9.88
CA LEU A 153 8.13 4.94 -9.05
C LEU A 153 8.50 4.79 -7.57
N GLN A 154 8.04 5.76 -6.76
CA GLN A 154 8.19 5.70 -5.31
C GLN A 154 7.17 4.72 -4.71
N LYS A 155 7.64 3.59 -4.18
CA LYS A 155 6.83 2.51 -3.60
C LYS A 155 6.84 2.64 -2.09
N ILE A 156 5.78 3.23 -1.52
CA ILE A 156 5.67 3.51 -0.09
C ILE A 156 4.77 2.47 0.57
N GLY A 157 5.36 1.64 1.41
CA GLY A 157 4.60 0.72 2.27
C GLY A 157 4.03 1.45 3.49
N VAL A 158 2.85 1.05 3.92
CA VAL A 158 2.22 1.55 5.16
C VAL A 158 1.92 0.37 6.06
N SER A 159 2.57 0.31 7.22
CA SER A 159 2.49 -0.82 8.15
C SER A 159 2.22 -0.37 9.58
N TYR A 160 1.35 -1.08 10.30
CA TYR A 160 1.23 -0.92 11.75
C TYR A 160 2.37 -1.59 12.52
N PHE A 161 3.17 -2.41 11.86
CA PHE A 161 4.22 -3.21 12.49
C PHE A 161 5.59 -2.82 11.97
N GLU A 162 6.56 -2.91 12.85
CA GLU A 162 7.98 -2.75 12.55
C GLU A 162 8.49 -3.88 11.64
N PRO A 163 9.64 -3.71 10.96
CA PRO A 163 10.18 -4.73 10.07
C PRO A 163 10.45 -6.04 10.80
N MET A 164 10.21 -7.13 10.12
CA MET A 164 10.62 -8.47 10.55
C MET A 164 12.06 -8.76 10.10
N ASP A 165 12.62 -9.88 10.57
CA ASP A 165 13.83 -10.45 9.99
C ASP A 165 13.62 -10.73 8.48
N ASN A 166 14.72 -10.79 7.73
CA ASN A 166 14.66 -11.02 6.29
C ASN A 166 13.93 -12.33 5.96
N PHE A 167 13.02 -12.26 5.00
CA PHE A 167 12.32 -13.44 4.52
C PHE A 167 13.25 -14.37 3.76
N THR A 168 13.09 -15.68 3.99
CA THR A 168 13.97 -16.70 3.42
C THR A 168 13.54 -17.18 2.03
N ASP A 169 12.30 -16.88 1.63
CA ASP A 169 11.66 -17.32 0.40
C ASP A 169 11.37 -16.16 -0.57
N THR A 170 12.19 -15.11 -0.51
CA THR A 170 12.17 -14.03 -1.52
C THR A 170 12.73 -14.54 -2.85
N ASN A 171 12.18 -14.02 -3.96
CA ASN A 171 12.59 -14.39 -5.31
C ASN A 171 12.63 -13.16 -6.24
N GLU A 172 13.05 -13.35 -7.46
CA GLU A 172 13.22 -12.30 -8.48
C GLU A 172 11.94 -11.54 -8.88
N PHE A 173 10.76 -12.10 -8.58
CA PHE A 173 9.47 -11.46 -8.85
C PHE A 173 9.02 -10.54 -7.72
N ASP A 174 9.67 -10.58 -6.58
CA ASP A 174 9.37 -9.73 -5.44
C ASP A 174 9.96 -8.33 -5.65
N VAL A 175 9.11 -7.36 -5.89
CA VAL A 175 9.54 -5.97 -6.06
C VAL A 175 9.64 -5.30 -4.70
N PRO A 176 10.84 -4.89 -4.24
CA PRO A 176 10.99 -4.24 -2.93
C PRO A 176 10.35 -2.85 -2.92
N LEU A 177 10.00 -2.39 -1.74
CA LEU A 177 9.54 -1.03 -1.47
C LEU A 177 10.70 -0.04 -1.62
N SER A 178 10.41 1.22 -1.93
CA SER A 178 11.36 2.33 -1.80
C SER A 178 11.48 2.79 -0.35
N CYS A 179 10.35 2.79 0.37
CA CYS A 179 10.32 3.01 1.81
C CYS A 179 9.09 2.37 2.44
N CYS A 180 9.11 2.23 3.76
CA CYS A 180 7.94 1.84 4.54
C CYS A 180 7.81 2.73 5.76
N ILE A 181 6.60 3.25 5.99
CA ILE A 181 6.27 4.00 7.20
C ILE A 181 5.55 3.11 8.21
N THR A 182 5.96 3.25 9.47
CA THR A 182 5.32 2.63 10.62
C THR A 182 4.92 3.74 11.60
N PRO A 183 4.13 3.47 12.65
CA PRO A 183 3.80 4.47 13.66
C PRO A 183 5.01 5.14 14.33
N TRP A 184 6.17 4.49 14.30
CA TRP A 184 7.35 4.98 15.04
C TRP A 184 8.49 5.43 14.15
N ASN A 185 8.63 4.86 12.95
CA ASN A 185 9.79 5.08 12.09
C ASN A 185 9.40 5.12 10.61
N THR A 186 10.32 5.67 9.82
CA THR A 186 10.33 5.56 8.36
C THR A 186 11.60 4.81 7.95
N TYR A 187 11.44 3.73 7.19
CA TYR A 187 12.51 2.88 6.69
C TYR A 187 12.68 3.12 5.20
N ALA A 188 13.87 3.52 4.77
CA ALA A 188 14.24 3.65 3.36
C ALA A 188 15.02 2.42 2.92
N PHE A 189 14.79 1.99 1.67
CA PHE A 189 15.45 0.84 1.07
C PHE A 189 16.14 1.26 -0.24
N GLU A 190 17.31 0.69 -0.48
CA GLU A 190 18.12 0.89 -1.69
C GLU A 190 17.77 -0.12 -2.79
#